data_9dc144ee5e218fb19a9254013f9cb6aa
#
_entry.id   9dc144ee5e218fb19a9254013f9cb6aa
#
_cell.length_a   1.000
_cell.length_b   1.000
_cell.length_c   1.000
_cell.angle_alpha   90.00
_cell.angle_beta   90.00
_cell.angle_gamma   90.00
#
_symmetry.space_group_name_H-M   'P 1'
#
loop_
_entity.id
_entity.type
_entity.pdbx_description
1 polymer ?
#
loop_
_entity_poly.entity_id
_entity_poly.type
_entity_poly.pdbx_seq_one_letter_code
_entity_poly.pdbx_strand_id
1 'polypeptide(L)'
;MPAARKSAVPIAREPTYTISQLAHEFALTTRAIRFYEDEGLLAPARRGQARVYGERERVRLKLILRGKRLGLALAEIGELLDLYEVGRNERAQLALFLEVLGQRRARLLQQKEDIDAVLAEIDGVERECRRRLREEARLGRPAAAPSPGAAPAAAGKTS
;
A
#
# COMPACT_ATOMS: atom_id res chain seq x y z
N MET A 1 16.71 65.11 -9.74
CA MET A 1 16.07 63.87 -10.20
C MET A 1 16.40 62.76 -9.25
N PRO A 2 15.48 62.32 -8.33
CA PRO A 2 15.77 61.20 -7.44
C PRO A 2 15.49 59.90 -8.19
N ALA A 3 16.47 59.00 -8.11
CA ALA A 3 16.42 57.67 -8.69
C ALA A 3 15.31 56.83 -8.01
N ALA A 4 14.40 56.31 -8.80
CA ALA A 4 13.36 55.39 -8.35
C ALA A 4 13.99 54.09 -7.82
N ARG A 5 13.87 53.87 -6.49
CA ARG A 5 14.15 52.58 -5.89
C ARG A 5 13.13 51.57 -6.39
N LYS A 6 13.57 50.64 -7.25
CA LYS A 6 12.81 49.45 -7.60
C LYS A 6 12.62 48.66 -6.31
N SER A 7 11.40 48.68 -5.74
CA SER A 7 10.97 47.77 -4.68
C SER A 7 11.10 46.35 -5.21
N ALA A 8 12.08 45.63 -4.74
CA ALA A 8 12.16 44.20 -4.92
C ALA A 8 10.96 43.56 -4.17
N VAL A 9 10.01 43.06 -4.93
CA VAL A 9 8.95 42.20 -4.37
C VAL A 9 9.66 41.03 -3.69
N PRO A 10 9.41 40.79 -2.38
CA PRO A 10 10.02 39.63 -1.73
C PRO A 10 9.47 38.38 -2.42
N ILE A 11 10.34 37.63 -3.10
CA ILE A 11 10.05 36.30 -3.59
C ILE A 11 9.74 35.49 -2.32
N ALA A 12 8.49 35.18 -2.10
CA ALA A 12 8.06 34.33 -1.00
C ALA A 12 8.87 33.03 -1.09
N ARG A 13 9.74 32.79 -0.10
CA ARG A 13 10.50 31.53 -0.04
C ARG A 13 9.48 30.42 0.08
N GLU A 14 9.47 29.52 -0.89
CA GLU A 14 8.61 28.33 -0.82
C GLU A 14 8.84 27.61 0.51
N PRO A 15 7.78 27.11 1.15
CA PRO A 15 7.90 26.40 2.41
C PRO A 15 8.82 25.18 2.25
N THR A 16 9.69 25.00 3.21
CA THR A 16 10.61 23.86 3.25
C THR A 16 10.42 23.08 4.52
N TYR A 17 10.58 21.77 4.44
CA TYR A 17 10.32 20.82 5.52
C TYR A 17 11.55 19.97 5.80
N THR A 18 11.72 19.59 7.05
CA THR A 18 12.66 18.55 7.45
C THR A 18 12.01 17.17 7.30
N ILE A 19 12.81 16.11 7.24
CA ILE A 19 12.31 14.73 7.22
C ILE A 19 11.42 14.42 8.43
N SER A 20 11.75 14.97 9.62
CA SER A 20 10.98 14.76 10.83
C SER A 20 9.62 15.45 10.80
N GLN A 21 9.54 16.64 10.19
CA GLN A 21 8.27 17.35 10.00
C GLN A 21 7.34 16.57 9.07
N LEU A 22 7.85 16.08 7.93
CA LEU A 22 7.06 15.26 7.01
C LEU A 22 6.66 13.92 7.66
N ALA A 23 7.56 13.27 8.39
CA ALA A 23 7.27 12.04 9.11
C ALA A 23 6.13 12.22 10.11
N HIS A 24 6.14 13.33 10.85
CA HIS A 24 5.08 13.68 11.79
C HIS A 24 3.75 14.00 11.07
N GLU A 25 3.80 14.84 10.04
CA GLU A 25 2.59 15.26 9.27
C GLU A 25 1.84 14.07 8.68
N PHE A 26 2.58 13.11 8.11
CA PHE A 26 2.00 11.97 7.40
C PHE A 26 1.92 10.68 8.24
N ALA A 27 2.23 10.75 9.54
CA ALA A 27 2.27 9.60 10.44
C ALA A 27 3.18 8.47 9.90
N LEU A 28 4.36 8.84 9.39
CA LEU A 28 5.36 7.94 8.84
C LEU A 28 6.61 7.90 9.71
N THR A 29 7.43 6.88 9.51
CA THR A 29 8.80 6.86 10.01
C THR A 29 9.74 7.60 9.04
N THR A 30 10.81 8.19 9.54
CA THR A 30 11.86 8.79 8.69
C THR A 30 12.49 7.74 7.77
N ARG A 31 12.51 6.46 8.18
CA ARG A 31 12.97 5.34 7.37
C ARG A 31 12.08 5.12 6.15
N ALA A 32 10.76 5.22 6.31
CA ALA A 32 9.83 5.08 5.19
C ALA A 32 10.02 6.20 4.15
N ILE A 33 10.27 7.44 4.60
CA ILE A 33 10.54 8.55 3.68
C ILE A 33 11.85 8.34 2.92
N ARG A 34 12.92 7.86 3.60
CA ARG A 34 14.19 7.51 2.94
C ARG A 34 14.03 6.40 1.93
N PHE A 35 13.21 5.40 2.23
CA PHE A 35 12.90 4.34 1.29
C PHE A 35 12.26 4.91 0.00
N TYR A 36 11.36 5.90 0.09
CA TYR A 36 10.81 6.55 -1.10
C TYR A 36 11.83 7.40 -1.86
N GLU A 37 12.85 7.96 -1.18
CA GLU A 37 13.99 8.59 -1.85
C GLU A 37 14.84 7.54 -2.61
N ASP A 38 15.14 6.41 -1.97
CA ASP A 38 15.93 5.33 -2.56
C ASP A 38 15.23 4.72 -3.79
N GLU A 39 13.89 4.66 -3.76
CA GLU A 39 13.05 4.26 -4.90
C GLU A 39 12.89 5.37 -5.97
N GLY A 40 13.52 6.52 -5.80
CA GLY A 40 13.46 7.65 -6.75
C GLY A 40 12.12 8.40 -6.77
N LEU A 41 11.21 8.10 -5.83
CA LEU A 41 9.89 8.76 -5.76
C LEU A 41 9.96 10.15 -5.13
N LEU A 42 11.00 10.44 -4.36
CA LEU A 42 11.28 11.75 -3.74
C LEU A 42 12.72 12.16 -4.06
N ALA A 43 12.92 13.45 -4.30
CA ALA A 43 14.23 14.01 -4.62
C ALA A 43 14.47 15.31 -3.81
N PRO A 44 14.72 15.20 -2.47
CA PRO A 44 14.94 16.37 -1.65
C PRO A 44 16.21 17.13 -2.04
N ALA A 45 16.19 18.44 -1.95
CA ALA A 45 17.38 19.25 -2.08
C ALA A 45 18.33 19.02 -0.89
N ARG A 46 19.61 19.26 -1.10
CA ARG A 46 20.62 19.23 -0.03
C ARG A 46 21.06 20.64 0.33
N ARG A 47 21.04 20.93 1.61
CA ARG A 47 21.60 22.16 2.16
C ARG A 47 22.71 21.76 3.16
N GLY A 48 23.95 21.71 2.68
CA GLY A 48 25.05 21.07 3.41
C GLY A 48 24.81 19.58 3.60
N GLN A 49 24.84 19.10 4.83
CA GLN A 49 24.56 17.70 5.19
C GLN A 49 23.06 17.41 5.39
N ALA A 50 22.23 18.44 5.43
CA ALA A 50 20.80 18.29 5.70
C ALA A 50 19.97 18.09 4.42
N ARG A 51 19.02 17.18 4.48
CA ARG A 51 17.95 17.03 3.48
C ARG A 51 16.88 18.09 3.70
N VAL A 52 16.46 18.75 2.63
CA VAL A 52 15.42 19.78 2.65
C VAL A 52 14.37 19.40 1.62
N TYR A 53 13.15 19.22 2.08
CA TYR A 53 12.01 18.85 1.25
C TYR A 53 11.21 20.11 0.94
N GLY A 54 10.88 20.33 -0.32
CA GLY A 54 10.01 21.41 -0.76
C GLY A 54 8.53 21.04 -0.72
N GLU A 55 7.67 21.95 -1.11
CA GLU A 55 6.23 21.68 -1.28
C GLU A 55 5.98 20.59 -2.32
N ARG A 56 6.83 20.51 -3.36
CA ARG A 56 6.79 19.45 -4.36
C ARG A 56 6.92 18.07 -3.73
N GLU A 57 7.92 17.84 -2.90
CA GLU A 57 8.15 16.56 -2.20
C GLU A 57 7.01 16.26 -1.22
N ARG A 58 6.46 17.27 -0.57
CA ARG A 58 5.31 17.11 0.31
C ARG A 58 4.06 16.63 -0.45
N VAL A 59 3.77 17.25 -1.62
CA VAL A 59 2.66 16.81 -2.50
C VAL A 59 2.91 15.41 -3.04
N ARG A 60 4.13 15.11 -3.53
CA ARG A 60 4.49 13.76 -4.00
C ARG A 60 4.28 12.72 -2.90
N LEU A 61 4.71 12.99 -1.68
CA LEU A 61 4.52 12.07 -0.54
C LEU A 61 3.04 11.80 -0.27
N LYS A 62 2.19 12.82 -0.33
CA LYS A 62 0.73 12.68 -0.20
C LYS A 62 0.16 11.77 -1.29
N LEU A 63 0.61 11.93 -2.54
CA LEU A 63 0.17 11.11 -3.68
C LEU A 63 0.67 9.66 -3.56
N ILE A 64 1.92 9.45 -3.14
CA ILE A 64 2.49 8.12 -2.86
C ILE A 64 1.62 7.37 -1.85
N LEU A 65 1.30 8.00 -0.73
CA LEU A 65 0.48 7.38 0.32
C LEU A 65 -0.94 7.08 -0.16
N ARG A 66 -1.50 7.94 -1.01
CA ARG A 66 -2.81 7.69 -1.63
C ARG A 66 -2.75 6.49 -2.58
N GLY A 67 -1.75 6.42 -3.44
CA GLY A 67 -1.53 5.29 -4.34
C GLY A 67 -1.35 3.97 -3.59
N LYS A 68 -0.56 3.97 -2.52
CA LYS A 68 -0.39 2.79 -1.65
C LYS A 68 -1.70 2.33 -1.01
N ARG A 69 -2.55 3.25 -0.54
CA ARG A 69 -3.88 2.89 -0.01
C ARG A 69 -4.79 2.26 -1.05
N LEU A 70 -4.65 2.67 -2.31
CA LEU A 70 -5.35 2.05 -3.44
C LEU A 70 -4.73 0.71 -3.85
N GLY A 71 -3.60 0.33 -3.25
CA GLY A 71 -2.88 -0.91 -3.54
C GLY A 71 -2.15 -0.88 -4.87
N LEU A 72 -1.73 0.30 -5.34
CA LEU A 72 -0.85 0.43 -6.49
C LEU A 72 0.58 0.03 -6.12
N ALA A 73 1.29 -0.57 -7.08
CA ALA A 73 2.71 -0.84 -6.94
C ALA A 73 3.51 0.47 -6.96
N LEU A 74 4.70 0.49 -6.34
CA LEU A 74 5.54 1.70 -6.31
C LEU A 74 5.94 2.17 -7.72
N ALA A 75 6.18 1.25 -8.65
CA ALA A 75 6.46 1.57 -10.04
C ALA A 75 5.26 2.31 -10.70
N GLU A 76 4.05 1.81 -10.52
CA GLU A 76 2.83 2.46 -11.04
C GLU A 76 2.65 3.87 -10.44
N ILE A 77 2.96 4.03 -9.14
CA ILE A 77 2.93 5.33 -8.47
C ILE A 77 3.99 6.27 -9.06
N GLY A 78 5.20 5.78 -9.31
CA GLY A 78 6.29 6.54 -9.92
C GLY A 78 5.90 7.09 -11.30
N GLU A 79 5.40 6.24 -12.17
CA GLU A 79 4.92 6.63 -13.51
C GLU A 79 3.84 7.73 -13.44
N LEU A 80 2.89 7.59 -12.50
CA LEU A 80 1.85 8.59 -12.29
C LEU A 80 2.40 9.93 -11.79
N LEU A 81 3.40 9.90 -10.90
CA LEU A 81 4.04 11.10 -10.38
C LEU A 81 4.83 11.84 -11.46
N ASP A 82 5.55 11.11 -12.31
CA ASP A 82 6.34 11.69 -13.40
C ASP A 82 5.44 12.33 -14.46
N LEU A 83 4.31 11.73 -14.75
CA LEU A 83 3.30 12.32 -15.62
C LEU A 83 2.70 13.60 -15.05
N TYR A 84 2.48 13.66 -13.73
CA TYR A 84 1.98 14.85 -13.06
C TYR A 84 2.94 16.06 -13.19
N GLU A 85 4.26 15.82 -13.27
CA GLU A 85 5.26 16.87 -13.38
C GLU A 85 5.50 17.37 -14.81
N VAL A 86 5.35 16.53 -15.81
CA VAL A 86 5.55 16.92 -17.21
C VAL A 86 4.50 17.94 -17.72
N GLY A 87 3.43 18.18 -16.96
CA GLY A 87 2.58 19.38 -16.93
C GLY A 87 1.99 19.93 -18.23
N ARG A 88 2.21 19.31 -19.39
CA ARG A 88 1.76 19.85 -20.68
C ARG A 88 0.46 19.28 -21.22
N ASN A 89 -0.07 18.21 -20.62
CA ASN A 89 -1.34 17.62 -21.06
C ASN A 89 -2.10 16.95 -19.90
N GLU A 90 -2.76 17.76 -19.08
CA GLU A 90 -3.59 17.29 -17.95
C GLU A 90 -4.60 16.21 -18.35
N ARG A 91 -5.16 16.33 -19.55
CA ARG A 91 -6.13 15.36 -20.09
C ARG A 91 -5.51 13.97 -20.31
N ALA A 92 -4.28 13.91 -20.86
CA ALA A 92 -3.58 12.63 -21.07
C ALA A 92 -3.18 11.99 -19.73
N GLN A 93 -2.79 12.80 -18.74
CA GLN A 93 -2.47 12.33 -17.39
C GLN A 93 -3.70 11.73 -16.71
N LEU A 94 -4.83 12.42 -16.76
CA LEU A 94 -6.08 11.93 -16.20
C LEU A 94 -6.56 10.66 -16.90
N ALA A 95 -6.39 10.55 -18.22
CA ALA A 95 -6.74 9.36 -18.98
C ALA A 95 -5.92 8.13 -18.54
N LEU A 96 -4.60 8.29 -18.42
CA LEU A 96 -3.72 7.21 -17.94
C LEU A 96 -4.04 6.83 -16.48
N PHE A 97 -4.30 7.83 -15.63
CA PHE A 97 -4.67 7.57 -14.24
C PHE A 97 -5.98 6.76 -14.16
N LEU A 98 -6.98 7.11 -14.98
CA LEU A 98 -8.22 6.35 -15.07
C LEU A 98 -8.00 4.91 -15.55
N GLU A 99 -7.09 4.69 -16.48
CA GLU A 99 -6.73 3.37 -16.96
C GLU A 99 -6.12 2.51 -15.84
N VAL A 100 -5.11 3.03 -15.12
CA VAL A 100 -4.47 2.35 -13.98
C VAL A 100 -5.49 2.02 -12.89
N LEU A 101 -6.35 2.98 -12.54
CA LEU A 101 -7.42 2.75 -11.56
C LEU A 101 -8.44 1.72 -12.05
N GLY A 102 -8.79 1.72 -13.33
CA GLY A 102 -9.69 0.76 -13.95
C GLY A 102 -9.15 -0.66 -13.85
N GLN A 103 -7.89 -0.87 -14.19
CA GLN A 103 -7.21 -2.16 -14.07
C GLN A 103 -7.16 -2.63 -12.60
N ARG A 104 -6.82 -1.73 -11.68
CA ARG A 104 -6.80 -2.07 -10.25
C ARG A 104 -8.18 -2.45 -9.74
N ARG A 105 -9.21 -1.71 -10.13
CA ARG A 105 -10.61 -2.02 -9.79
C ARG A 105 -11.03 -3.39 -10.30
N ALA A 106 -10.70 -3.72 -11.55
CA ALA A 106 -11.02 -5.02 -12.14
C ALA A 106 -10.38 -6.18 -11.37
N ARG A 107 -9.10 -6.05 -11.00
CA ARG A 107 -8.40 -7.05 -10.16
C ARG A 107 -9.07 -7.23 -8.79
N LEU A 108 -9.47 -6.14 -8.14
CA LEU A 108 -10.14 -6.21 -6.84
C LEU A 108 -11.54 -6.83 -6.93
N LEU A 109 -12.26 -6.60 -8.01
CA LEU A 109 -13.56 -7.25 -8.24
C LEU A 109 -13.39 -8.75 -8.43
N GLN A 110 -12.39 -9.18 -9.21
CA GLN A 110 -12.07 -10.59 -9.36
C GLN A 110 -11.70 -11.24 -8.02
N GLN A 111 -10.82 -10.61 -7.23
CA GLN A 111 -10.46 -11.11 -5.90
C GLN A 111 -11.68 -11.22 -4.97
N LYS A 112 -12.60 -10.27 -5.07
CA LYS A 112 -13.84 -10.33 -4.31
C LYS A 112 -14.70 -11.52 -4.70
N GLU A 113 -14.86 -11.79 -6.00
CA GLU A 113 -15.61 -12.95 -6.49
C GLU A 113 -14.98 -14.26 -6.02
N ASP A 114 -13.64 -14.37 -6.09
CA ASP A 114 -12.90 -15.54 -5.62
C ASP A 114 -13.10 -15.76 -4.11
N ILE A 115 -13.05 -14.69 -3.31
CA ILE A 115 -13.31 -14.75 -1.86
C ILE A 115 -14.77 -15.16 -1.59
N ASP A 116 -15.73 -14.58 -2.28
CA ASP A 116 -17.14 -14.91 -2.11
C ASP A 116 -17.40 -16.40 -2.43
N ALA A 117 -16.74 -16.95 -3.47
CA ALA A 117 -16.82 -18.37 -3.80
C ALA A 117 -16.25 -19.27 -2.68
N VAL A 118 -15.07 -18.92 -2.14
CA VAL A 118 -14.45 -19.68 -1.02
C VAL A 118 -15.33 -19.62 0.23
N LEU A 119 -15.91 -18.48 0.55
CA LEU A 119 -16.81 -18.34 1.69
C LEU A 119 -18.07 -19.21 1.52
N ALA A 120 -18.65 -19.26 0.32
CA ALA A 120 -19.78 -20.13 0.02
C ALA A 120 -19.44 -21.61 0.19
N GLU A 121 -18.23 -22.05 -0.19
CA GLU A 121 -17.75 -23.40 0.01
C GLU A 121 -17.60 -23.72 1.51
N ILE A 122 -16.96 -22.84 2.28
CA ILE A 122 -16.83 -22.95 3.73
C ILE A 122 -18.19 -23.10 4.39
N ASP A 123 -19.14 -22.24 4.05
CA ASP A 123 -20.51 -22.30 4.55
C ASP A 123 -21.18 -23.68 4.25
N GLY A 124 -20.90 -24.24 3.07
CA GLY A 124 -21.36 -25.57 2.68
C GLY A 124 -20.81 -26.66 3.60
N VAL A 125 -19.51 -26.66 3.81
CA VAL A 125 -18.81 -27.61 4.67
C VAL A 125 -19.30 -27.49 6.13
N GLU A 126 -19.43 -26.26 6.64
CA GLU A 126 -19.94 -26.02 7.98
C GLU A 126 -21.36 -26.56 8.18
N ARG A 127 -22.25 -26.34 7.21
CA ARG A 127 -23.62 -26.89 7.25
C ARG A 127 -23.63 -28.39 7.32
N GLU A 128 -22.80 -29.06 6.53
CA GLU A 128 -22.64 -30.51 6.51
C GLU A 128 -22.12 -31.04 7.85
N CYS A 129 -21.05 -30.44 8.39
CA CYS A 129 -20.52 -30.80 9.70
C CYS A 129 -21.58 -30.66 10.81
N ARG A 130 -22.30 -29.56 10.84
CA ARG A 130 -23.39 -29.34 11.81
C ARG A 130 -24.53 -30.34 11.65
N ARG A 131 -24.81 -30.77 10.43
CA ARG A 131 -25.80 -31.82 10.16
C ARG A 131 -25.36 -33.15 10.75
N ARG A 132 -24.11 -33.59 10.48
CA ARG A 132 -23.55 -34.83 10.99
C ARG A 132 -23.48 -34.88 12.52
N LEU A 133 -23.02 -33.81 13.15
CA LEU A 133 -23.01 -33.72 14.62
C LEU A 133 -24.40 -33.86 15.24
N ARG A 134 -25.43 -33.32 14.61
CA ARG A 134 -26.83 -33.47 15.07
C ARG A 134 -27.31 -34.90 14.89
N GLU A 135 -26.97 -35.57 13.81
CA GLU A 135 -27.31 -36.97 13.58
C GLU A 135 -26.64 -37.91 14.60
N GLU A 136 -25.36 -37.69 14.87
CA GLU A 136 -24.61 -38.47 15.91
C GLU A 136 -25.20 -38.26 17.30
N ALA A 137 -25.55 -37.03 17.66
CA ALA A 137 -26.20 -36.76 18.95
C ALA A 137 -27.58 -37.44 19.07
N ARG A 138 -28.34 -37.54 17.96
CA ARG A 138 -29.64 -38.26 17.94
C ARG A 138 -29.48 -39.78 18.10
N LEU A 139 -28.38 -40.34 17.59
CA LEU A 139 -28.11 -41.78 17.63
C LEU A 139 -27.48 -42.25 18.95
N GLY A 140 -27.23 -41.34 19.90
CA GLY A 140 -26.65 -41.65 21.21
C GLY A 140 -25.23 -42.23 21.15
N ARG A 141 -24.52 -42.04 20.05
CA ARG A 141 -23.11 -42.48 19.92
C ARG A 141 -22.20 -41.41 20.53
N PRO A 142 -21.38 -41.75 21.56
CA PRO A 142 -20.38 -40.83 22.04
C PRO A 142 -19.40 -40.52 20.89
N ALA A 143 -19.07 -39.23 20.68
CA ALA A 143 -18.07 -38.81 19.73
C ALA A 143 -16.77 -39.61 19.95
N ALA A 144 -16.31 -40.35 18.93
CA ALA A 144 -15.04 -41.04 18.99
C ALA A 144 -13.94 -39.95 19.19
N ALA A 145 -13.24 -40.05 20.32
CA ALA A 145 -12.10 -39.19 20.60
C ALA A 145 -11.07 -39.32 19.46
N PRO A 146 -10.45 -38.21 19.00
CA PRO A 146 -9.41 -38.30 17.99
C PRO A 146 -8.29 -39.23 18.51
N SER A 147 -7.99 -40.28 17.73
CA SER A 147 -6.89 -41.21 18.05
C SER A 147 -5.59 -40.39 18.18
N PRO A 148 -4.84 -40.56 19.31
CA PRO A 148 -3.55 -39.92 19.44
C PRO A 148 -2.64 -40.47 18.34
N GLY A 149 -2.06 -39.57 17.54
CA GLY A 149 -1.29 -39.85 16.35
C GLY A 149 -0.22 -40.92 16.58
N ALA A 150 -0.13 -41.83 15.63
CA ALA A 150 0.97 -42.77 15.50
C ALA A 150 2.28 -41.97 15.34
N ALA A 151 3.15 -42.07 16.32
CA ALA A 151 4.51 -41.55 16.24
C ALA A 151 5.25 -42.25 15.09
N PRO A 152 6.04 -41.53 14.26
CA PRO A 152 6.85 -42.17 13.25
C PRO A 152 7.95 -43.01 13.94
N ALA A 153 7.99 -44.29 13.60
CA ALA A 153 9.03 -45.20 14.04
C ALA A 153 10.41 -44.68 13.58
N ALA A 154 11.30 -44.53 14.56
CA ALA A 154 12.70 -44.21 14.31
C ALA A 154 13.34 -45.38 13.55
N ALA A 155 13.75 -45.15 12.31
CA ALA A 155 14.58 -46.05 11.55
C ALA A 155 16.00 -46.06 12.16
N GLY A 156 16.35 -47.19 12.79
CA GLY A 156 17.65 -47.41 13.35
C GLY A 156 18.75 -47.42 12.29
N LYS A 157 19.88 -46.88 12.70
CA LYS A 157 21.18 -47.05 12.06
C LYS A 157 21.66 -48.46 12.23
N THR A 158 22.15 -49.07 11.16
CA THR A 158 23.18 -50.14 11.27
C THR A 158 24.17 -49.98 10.12
N SER A 159 25.42 -49.86 10.56
CA SER A 159 26.72 -50.20 9.93
C SER A 159 27.00 -49.64 8.54
#